data_f29d9a5c626f64d7485592622e0f934e
#
_entry.id   f29d9a5c626f64d7485592622e0f934e
#
_cell.length_a   1.000
_cell.length_b   1.000
_cell.length_c   1.000
_cell.angle_alpha   90.00
_cell.angle_beta   90.00
_cell.angle_gamma   90.00
#
_symmetry.space_group_name_H-M   'P 1'
#
loop_
_entity.id
_entity.type
_entity.pdbx_description
1 polymer ?
#
loop_
_entity_poly.entity_id
_entity_poly.type
_entity_poly.pdbx_seq_one_letter_code
_entity_poly.pdbx_strand_id
1 'polypeptide(L)'
;GAVGGLEENLRLQDRVARKLKALRYLHGALDLEIIEARPVFDGDQLKDLETEKKNRAKDIIEDFMIAANGITARYLATRKLPSLRRIVRIPKRWDRIMEIAAEWGSTLPKEPDSKALNQFLLSAKASDPLRFPDLSLIVVKLMGAGEYVVELPGGSVAGHFGLAVNDYAHSTAPNRRYPDLITQRLLKAAMAGRSLPYKIDELEALAKHCTKEEDAAKKVER
;
A
#
# COMPACT_ATOMS: atom_id res chain seq x y z
N GLY A 1 -8.84 34.59 -2.24
CA GLY A 1 -8.24 34.87 -3.54
C GLY A 1 -7.49 33.64 -4.05
N ALA A 2 -7.55 33.36 -5.34
CA ALA A 2 -6.83 32.24 -5.92
C ALA A 2 -5.32 32.46 -5.80
N VAL A 3 -4.59 31.45 -5.32
CA VAL A 3 -3.12 31.49 -5.29
C VAL A 3 -2.63 31.31 -6.73
N GLY A 4 -1.88 32.30 -7.25
CA GLY A 4 -1.33 32.25 -8.61
C GLY A 4 -0.50 30.98 -8.85
N GLY A 5 -0.73 30.31 -9.99
CA GLY A 5 -0.03 29.07 -10.37
C GLY A 5 -0.49 27.80 -9.66
N LEU A 6 -1.38 27.87 -8.66
CA LEU A 6 -1.84 26.67 -7.92
C LEU A 6 -2.60 25.71 -8.84
N GLU A 7 -3.48 26.22 -9.70
CA GLU A 7 -4.25 25.39 -10.64
C GLU A 7 -3.34 24.63 -11.61
N GLU A 8 -2.34 25.30 -12.18
CA GLU A 8 -1.39 24.68 -13.10
C GLU A 8 -0.57 23.58 -12.41
N ASN A 9 -0.11 23.83 -11.17
CA ASN A 9 0.59 22.85 -10.36
C ASN A 9 -0.27 21.62 -10.06
N LEU A 10 -1.53 21.83 -9.67
CA LEU A 10 -2.46 20.70 -9.41
C LEU A 10 -2.76 19.90 -10.68
N ARG A 11 -2.93 20.57 -11.83
CA ARG A 11 -3.10 19.89 -13.13
C ARG A 11 -1.85 19.11 -13.54
N LEU A 12 -0.65 19.64 -13.27
CA LEU A 12 0.60 18.93 -13.51
C LEU A 12 0.70 17.68 -12.61
N GLN A 13 0.43 17.84 -11.32
CA GLN A 13 0.42 16.73 -10.36
C GLN A 13 -0.59 15.65 -10.78
N ASP A 14 -1.79 16.03 -11.21
CA ASP A 14 -2.78 15.08 -11.70
C ASP A 14 -2.28 14.29 -12.92
N ARG A 15 -1.66 14.96 -13.90
CA ARG A 15 -1.09 14.27 -15.08
C ARG A 15 0.01 13.28 -14.69
N VAL A 16 0.90 13.67 -13.77
CA VAL A 16 1.98 12.78 -13.29
C VAL A 16 1.41 11.61 -12.51
N ALA A 17 0.47 11.85 -11.59
CA ALA A 17 -0.17 10.81 -10.80
C ALA A 17 -0.86 9.76 -11.70
N ARG A 18 -1.58 10.18 -12.76
CA ARG A 18 -2.18 9.26 -13.74
C ARG A 18 -1.15 8.37 -14.42
N LYS A 19 0.02 8.91 -14.79
CA LYS A 19 1.11 8.12 -15.39
C LYS A 19 1.70 7.12 -14.40
N LEU A 20 1.91 7.52 -13.15
CA LEU A 20 2.38 6.63 -12.09
C LEU A 20 1.39 5.48 -11.83
N LYS A 21 0.10 5.80 -11.77
CA LYS A 21 -0.99 4.82 -11.61
C LYS A 21 -1.04 3.84 -12.78
N ALA A 22 -1.02 4.35 -14.01
CA ALA A 22 -1.03 3.53 -15.23
C ALA A 22 0.17 2.56 -15.27
N LEU A 23 1.36 3.03 -14.91
CA LEU A 23 2.56 2.18 -14.84
C LEU A 23 2.41 1.06 -13.80
N ARG A 24 1.86 1.35 -12.62
CA ARG A 24 1.62 0.31 -11.61
C ARG A 24 0.60 -0.73 -12.07
N TYR A 25 -0.48 -0.31 -12.71
CA TYR A 25 -1.48 -1.22 -13.27
C TYR A 25 -0.93 -2.10 -14.38
N LEU A 26 -0.04 -1.55 -15.22
CA LEU A 26 0.69 -2.34 -16.22
C LEU A 26 1.54 -3.46 -15.58
N HIS A 27 2.04 -3.23 -14.37
CA HIS A 27 2.77 -4.22 -13.58
C HIS A 27 1.88 -5.16 -12.76
N GLY A 28 0.56 -4.93 -12.71
CA GLY A 28 -0.41 -5.77 -12.02
C GLY A 28 -0.80 -5.29 -10.62
N ALA A 29 -0.67 -3.98 -10.34
CA ALA A 29 -1.25 -3.41 -9.12
C ALA A 29 -2.77 -3.63 -9.11
N LEU A 30 -3.30 -4.07 -7.97
CA LEU A 30 -4.70 -4.42 -7.84
C LEU A 30 -5.59 -3.16 -7.73
N ASP A 31 -6.70 -3.14 -8.46
CA ASP A 31 -7.76 -2.14 -8.32
C ASP A 31 -8.82 -2.68 -7.35
N LEU A 32 -8.64 -2.41 -6.08
CA LEU A 32 -9.53 -2.83 -5.00
C LEU A 32 -10.35 -1.64 -4.51
N GLU A 33 -11.61 -1.90 -4.22
CA GLU A 33 -12.54 -0.90 -3.69
C GLU A 33 -13.03 -1.33 -2.31
N ILE A 34 -12.65 -0.56 -1.28
CA ILE A 34 -13.10 -0.80 0.09
C ILE A 34 -14.02 0.35 0.46
N ILE A 35 -15.22 0.02 0.90
CA ILE A 35 -16.16 0.99 1.43
C ILE A 35 -15.71 1.35 2.84
N GLU A 36 -15.32 2.62 3.04
CA GLU A 36 -15.03 3.17 4.36
C GLU A 36 -16.25 3.94 4.86
N ALA A 37 -16.76 3.56 6.03
CA ALA A 37 -17.85 4.25 6.69
C ALA A 37 -17.29 5.31 7.65
N ARG A 38 -17.80 6.54 7.54
CA ARG A 38 -17.49 7.65 8.43
C ARG A 38 -18.69 7.90 9.36
N PRO A 39 -18.49 7.85 10.70
CA PRO A 39 -19.54 8.21 11.62
C PRO A 39 -19.80 9.73 11.56
N VAL A 40 -21.06 10.10 11.50
CA VAL A 40 -21.54 11.49 11.57
C VAL A 40 -22.17 11.68 12.93
N PHE A 41 -21.66 12.64 13.70
CA PHE A 41 -22.15 12.96 15.03
C PHE A 41 -22.96 14.26 15.02
N ASP A 42 -23.98 14.31 15.89
CA ASP A 42 -24.68 15.53 16.29
C ASP A 42 -24.42 15.72 17.80
N GLY A 43 -23.48 16.61 18.14
CA GLY A 43 -22.87 16.62 19.48
C GLY A 43 -22.15 15.30 19.77
N ASP A 44 -22.50 14.62 20.86
CA ASP A 44 -21.94 13.32 21.27
C ASP A 44 -22.78 12.13 20.77
N GLN A 45 -23.86 12.34 20.03
CA GLN A 45 -24.73 11.28 19.54
C GLN A 45 -24.38 10.90 18.11
N LEU A 46 -24.19 9.59 17.86
CA LEU A 46 -24.05 9.08 16.49
C LEU A 46 -25.36 9.26 15.73
N LYS A 47 -25.34 10.06 14.67
CA LYS A 47 -26.52 10.38 13.85
C LYS A 47 -26.62 9.49 12.62
N ASP A 48 -25.50 9.24 11.94
CA ASP A 48 -25.49 8.49 10.68
C ASP A 48 -24.11 7.87 10.43
N LEU A 49 -24.05 6.95 9.45
CA LEU A 49 -22.83 6.40 8.87
C LEU A 49 -22.80 6.76 7.38
N GLU A 50 -21.93 7.70 7.02
CA GLU A 50 -21.75 8.09 5.62
C GLU A 50 -20.62 7.32 4.95
N THR A 51 -20.85 6.91 3.70
CA THR A 51 -19.78 6.31 2.88
C THR A 51 -18.79 7.37 2.41
N GLU A 52 -17.53 7.22 2.75
CA GLU A 52 -16.49 8.12 2.29
C GLU A 52 -16.17 7.86 0.80
N LYS A 53 -16.56 8.79 -0.07
CA LYS A 53 -16.29 8.69 -1.51
C LYS A 53 -14.82 9.02 -1.81
N LYS A 54 -14.14 8.14 -2.53
CA LYS A 54 -12.85 8.47 -3.14
C LYS A 54 -13.01 9.69 -4.05
N ASN A 55 -12.04 10.58 -3.97
CA ASN A 55 -11.98 11.74 -4.86
C ASN A 55 -10.58 11.83 -5.50
N ARG A 56 -10.47 12.63 -6.57
CA ARG A 56 -9.25 12.74 -7.35
C ARG A 56 -8.05 13.28 -6.55
N ALA A 57 -8.29 14.12 -5.55
CA ALA A 57 -7.21 14.63 -4.69
C ALA A 57 -6.59 13.51 -3.85
N LYS A 58 -7.41 12.61 -3.29
CA LYS A 58 -6.92 11.41 -2.57
C LYS A 58 -6.08 10.51 -3.49
N ASP A 59 -6.53 10.28 -4.72
CA ASP A 59 -5.78 9.49 -5.70
C ASP A 59 -4.39 10.08 -6.00
N ILE A 60 -4.32 11.41 -6.21
CA ILE A 60 -3.03 12.11 -6.45
C ILE A 60 -2.07 11.87 -5.29
N ILE A 61 -2.53 12.06 -4.06
CA ILE A 61 -1.70 11.85 -2.85
C ILE A 61 -1.26 10.38 -2.75
N GLU A 62 -2.18 9.43 -2.97
CA GLU A 62 -1.86 7.99 -2.94
C GLU A 62 -0.77 7.64 -3.96
N ASP A 63 -0.90 8.08 -5.21
CA ASP A 63 0.06 7.79 -6.27
C ASP A 63 1.45 8.36 -5.97
N PHE A 64 1.52 9.59 -5.46
CA PHE A 64 2.80 10.20 -5.04
C PHE A 64 3.39 9.54 -3.80
N MET A 65 2.57 9.16 -2.81
CA MET A 65 3.03 8.42 -1.63
C MET A 65 3.68 7.09 -2.02
N ILE A 66 3.04 6.33 -2.91
CA ILE A 66 3.57 5.05 -3.37
C ILE A 66 4.89 5.26 -4.10
N ALA A 67 4.97 6.25 -4.98
CA ALA A 67 6.20 6.60 -5.70
C ALA A 67 7.33 7.00 -4.75
N ALA A 68 7.07 7.89 -3.79
CA ALA A 68 8.05 8.34 -2.80
C ALA A 68 8.57 7.18 -1.95
N ASN A 69 7.68 6.32 -1.48
CA ASN A 69 8.01 5.13 -0.70
C ASN A 69 8.91 4.16 -1.50
N GLY A 70 8.62 3.94 -2.78
CA GLY A 70 9.44 3.13 -3.67
C GLY A 70 10.82 3.75 -3.94
N ILE A 71 10.89 5.07 -4.17
CA ILE A 71 12.16 5.78 -4.37
C ILE A 71 13.03 5.70 -3.13
N THR A 72 12.46 5.93 -1.94
CA THR A 72 13.17 5.84 -0.66
C THR A 72 13.77 4.44 -0.47
N ALA A 73 12.97 3.40 -0.74
CA ALA A 73 13.42 2.01 -0.66
C ALA A 73 14.62 1.74 -1.58
N ARG A 74 14.52 2.12 -2.85
CA ARG A 74 15.60 1.96 -3.85
C ARG A 74 16.83 2.78 -3.51
N TYR A 75 16.66 4.01 -3.01
CA TYR A 75 17.80 4.85 -2.62
C TYR A 75 18.65 4.18 -1.54
N LEU A 76 18.03 3.64 -0.48
CA LEU A 76 18.75 2.91 0.57
C LEU A 76 19.42 1.64 0.03
N ALA A 77 18.75 0.88 -0.82
CA ALA A 77 19.31 -0.32 -1.46
C ALA A 77 20.52 -0.01 -2.34
N THR A 78 20.47 1.03 -3.19
CA THR A 78 21.58 1.45 -4.06
C THR A 78 22.80 1.91 -3.25
N ARG A 79 22.59 2.43 -2.04
CA ARG A 79 23.64 2.80 -1.11
C ARG A 79 24.16 1.60 -0.28
N LYS A 80 23.63 0.40 -0.50
CA LYS A 80 23.93 -0.81 0.25
C LYS A 80 23.74 -0.63 1.75
N LEU A 81 22.64 0.03 2.12
CA LEU A 81 22.25 0.29 3.51
C LEU A 81 21.07 -0.60 3.90
N PRO A 82 21.02 -1.07 5.16
CA PRO A 82 19.86 -1.78 5.65
C PRO A 82 18.64 -0.86 5.62
N SER A 83 17.46 -1.42 5.35
CA SER A 83 16.22 -0.65 5.30
C SER A 83 15.05 -1.43 5.82
N LEU A 84 14.07 -0.71 6.39
CA LEU A 84 12.79 -1.26 6.83
C LEU A 84 11.84 -1.30 5.63
N ARG A 85 11.46 -2.52 5.20
CA ARG A 85 10.55 -2.73 4.06
C ARG A 85 9.14 -3.03 4.53
N ARG A 86 8.17 -2.54 3.79
CA ARG A 86 6.75 -2.93 3.93
C ARG A 86 6.42 -3.92 2.84
N ILE A 87 6.15 -5.17 3.21
CA ILE A 87 5.86 -6.24 2.26
C ILE A 87 4.45 -6.78 2.46
N VAL A 88 3.87 -7.27 1.38
CA VAL A 88 2.69 -8.14 1.37
C VAL A 88 3.05 -9.36 0.55
N ARG A 89 3.13 -10.51 1.20
CA ARG A 89 3.55 -11.74 0.56
C ARG A 89 2.52 -12.23 -0.46
N ILE A 90 2.93 -13.16 -1.26
CA ILE A 90 2.05 -13.96 -2.12
C ILE A 90 0.95 -14.58 -1.23
N PRO A 91 -0.33 -14.50 -1.64
CA PRO A 91 -1.45 -15.02 -0.88
C PRO A 91 -1.30 -16.51 -0.59
N LYS A 92 -1.32 -16.90 0.69
CA LYS A 92 -1.27 -18.31 1.09
C LYS A 92 -2.54 -19.09 0.70
N ARG A 93 -3.66 -18.38 0.54
CA ARG A 93 -4.96 -18.93 0.17
C ARG A 93 -5.33 -18.59 -1.27
N TRP A 94 -4.35 -18.71 -2.17
CA TRP A 94 -4.55 -18.48 -3.59
C TRP A 94 -5.59 -19.40 -4.21
N ASP A 95 -5.65 -20.65 -3.75
CA ASP A 95 -6.68 -21.63 -4.08
C ASP A 95 -8.10 -21.07 -3.88
N ARG A 96 -8.34 -20.43 -2.73
CA ARG A 96 -9.64 -19.82 -2.45
C ARG A 96 -9.94 -18.62 -3.37
N ILE A 97 -8.93 -17.83 -3.73
CA ILE A 97 -9.08 -16.74 -4.70
C ILE A 97 -9.44 -17.32 -6.08
N MET A 98 -8.83 -18.43 -6.49
CA MET A 98 -9.14 -19.14 -7.74
C MET A 98 -10.59 -19.65 -7.75
N GLU A 99 -11.08 -20.25 -6.66
CA GLU A 99 -12.47 -20.69 -6.53
C GLU A 99 -13.45 -19.53 -6.69
N ILE A 100 -13.19 -18.41 -6.01
CA ILE A 100 -14.02 -17.20 -6.12
C ILE A 100 -14.02 -16.68 -7.55
N ALA A 101 -12.87 -16.63 -8.21
CA ALA A 101 -12.79 -16.21 -9.61
C ALA A 101 -13.63 -17.13 -10.52
N ALA A 102 -13.61 -18.43 -10.26
CA ALA A 102 -14.44 -19.40 -11.00
C ALA A 102 -15.95 -19.17 -10.79
N GLU A 103 -16.38 -18.83 -9.56
CA GLU A 103 -17.77 -18.46 -9.26
C GLU A 103 -18.22 -17.21 -10.05
N TRP A 104 -17.26 -16.34 -10.43
CA TRP A 104 -17.47 -15.16 -11.28
C TRP A 104 -17.20 -15.42 -12.77
N GLY A 105 -17.08 -16.68 -13.18
CA GLY A 105 -16.85 -17.09 -14.58
C GLY A 105 -15.46 -16.79 -15.11
N SER A 106 -14.46 -16.60 -14.24
CA SER A 106 -13.07 -16.31 -14.59
C SER A 106 -12.14 -17.43 -14.15
N THR A 107 -11.02 -17.59 -14.87
CA THR A 107 -10.00 -18.59 -14.53
C THR A 107 -8.70 -17.88 -14.21
N LEU A 108 -8.13 -18.17 -13.03
CA LEU A 108 -6.82 -17.70 -12.63
C LEU A 108 -5.77 -18.82 -12.79
N PRO A 109 -4.49 -18.48 -13.03
CA PRO A 109 -3.42 -19.46 -13.08
C PRO A 109 -3.22 -20.15 -11.72
N LYS A 110 -2.61 -21.35 -11.73
CA LYS A 110 -2.31 -22.09 -10.49
C LYS A 110 -1.32 -21.35 -9.59
N GLU A 111 -0.31 -20.73 -10.21
CA GLU A 111 0.65 -19.90 -9.50
C GLU A 111 0.09 -18.47 -9.30
N PRO A 112 0.26 -17.88 -8.11
CA PRO A 112 -0.21 -16.54 -7.82
C PRO A 112 0.37 -15.49 -8.78
N ASP A 113 -0.51 -14.82 -9.51
CA ASP A 113 -0.18 -13.78 -10.48
C ASP A 113 -1.04 -12.53 -10.23
N SER A 114 -0.39 -11.43 -9.87
CA SER A 114 -1.07 -10.17 -9.57
C SER A 114 -1.71 -9.54 -10.82
N LYS A 115 -1.15 -9.73 -12.02
CA LYS A 115 -1.74 -9.23 -13.28
C LYS A 115 -3.02 -9.97 -13.61
N ALA A 116 -3.00 -11.30 -13.53
CA ALA A 116 -4.18 -12.12 -13.75
C ALA A 116 -5.29 -11.78 -12.74
N LEU A 117 -4.92 -11.63 -11.46
CA LEU A 117 -5.86 -11.20 -10.42
C LEU A 117 -6.44 -9.81 -10.71
N ASN A 118 -5.61 -8.85 -11.11
CA ASN A 118 -6.10 -7.51 -11.46
C ASN A 118 -7.04 -7.52 -12.66
N GLN A 119 -6.74 -8.30 -13.70
CA GLN A 119 -7.63 -8.46 -14.86
C GLN A 119 -8.99 -9.02 -14.45
N PHE A 120 -9.00 -10.05 -13.62
CA PHE A 120 -10.23 -10.58 -13.03
C PHE A 120 -11.01 -9.50 -12.27
N LEU A 121 -10.36 -8.76 -11.37
CA LEU A 121 -11.00 -7.71 -10.58
C LEU A 121 -11.60 -6.60 -11.47
N LEU A 122 -10.90 -6.16 -12.51
CA LEU A 122 -11.40 -5.17 -13.46
C LEU A 122 -12.63 -5.70 -14.23
N SER A 123 -12.60 -6.95 -14.67
CA SER A 123 -13.75 -7.60 -15.32
C SER A 123 -14.95 -7.72 -14.38
N ALA A 124 -14.72 -8.15 -13.14
CA ALA A 124 -15.76 -8.25 -12.13
C ALA A 124 -16.40 -6.90 -11.80
N LYS A 125 -15.58 -5.85 -11.67
CA LYS A 125 -16.05 -4.47 -11.44
C LYS A 125 -16.92 -3.96 -12.59
N ALA A 126 -16.56 -4.28 -13.82
CA ALA A 126 -17.32 -3.89 -15.00
C ALA A 126 -18.64 -4.65 -15.13
N SER A 127 -18.68 -5.93 -14.75
CA SER A 127 -19.85 -6.79 -14.86
C SER A 127 -20.88 -6.56 -13.73
N ASP A 128 -20.42 -6.37 -12.49
CA ASP A 128 -21.29 -6.16 -11.33
C ASP A 128 -20.67 -5.15 -10.35
N PRO A 129 -20.81 -3.84 -10.61
CA PRO A 129 -20.27 -2.80 -9.76
C PRO A 129 -20.84 -2.80 -8.33
N LEU A 130 -22.07 -3.31 -8.14
CA LEU A 130 -22.73 -3.32 -6.83
C LEU A 130 -22.14 -4.36 -5.88
N ARG A 131 -21.75 -5.54 -6.39
CA ARG A 131 -21.14 -6.62 -5.62
C ARG A 131 -19.61 -6.53 -5.57
N PHE A 132 -19.01 -5.65 -6.38
CA PHE A 132 -17.56 -5.52 -6.46
C PHE A 132 -16.88 -5.13 -5.14
N PRO A 133 -17.43 -4.22 -4.29
CA PRO A 133 -16.84 -3.92 -2.99
C PRO A 133 -16.74 -5.13 -2.06
N ASP A 134 -17.76 -6.02 -2.05
CA ASP A 134 -17.74 -7.25 -1.26
C ASP A 134 -16.66 -8.21 -1.76
N LEU A 135 -16.54 -8.39 -3.08
CA LEU A 135 -15.46 -9.16 -3.69
C LEU A 135 -14.10 -8.59 -3.32
N SER A 136 -13.91 -7.28 -3.41
CA SER A 136 -12.67 -6.59 -3.04
C SER A 136 -12.29 -6.88 -1.59
N LEU A 137 -13.26 -6.79 -0.67
CA LEU A 137 -13.06 -7.06 0.75
C LEU A 137 -12.63 -8.52 1.00
N ILE A 138 -13.25 -9.48 0.31
CA ILE A 138 -12.89 -10.90 0.42
C ILE A 138 -11.46 -11.12 -0.08
N VAL A 139 -11.11 -10.56 -1.25
CA VAL A 139 -9.76 -10.69 -1.82
C VAL A 139 -8.72 -10.08 -0.88
N VAL A 140 -8.97 -8.88 -0.31
CA VAL A 140 -8.08 -8.24 0.67
C VAL A 140 -7.84 -9.14 1.88
N LYS A 141 -8.89 -9.77 2.42
CA LYS A 141 -8.77 -10.70 3.56
C LYS A 141 -7.96 -11.96 3.21
N LEU A 142 -8.06 -12.44 1.98
CA LEU A 142 -7.33 -13.62 1.50
C LEU A 142 -5.87 -13.32 1.15
N MET A 143 -5.55 -12.08 0.75
CA MET A 143 -4.17 -11.66 0.52
C MET A 143 -3.32 -11.66 1.81
N GLY A 144 -3.96 -11.52 2.97
CA GLY A 144 -3.27 -11.50 4.25
C GLY A 144 -2.75 -10.12 4.65
N ALA A 145 -2.13 -10.07 5.83
CA ALA A 145 -1.62 -8.84 6.41
C ALA A 145 -0.28 -8.44 5.80
N GLY A 146 -0.04 -7.15 5.69
CA GLY A 146 1.31 -6.65 5.42
C GLY A 146 2.18 -6.72 6.66
N GLU A 147 3.48 -6.85 6.47
CA GLU A 147 4.46 -6.94 7.54
C GLU A 147 5.66 -6.03 7.29
N TYR A 148 6.40 -5.70 8.36
CA TYR A 148 7.67 -5.02 8.25
C TYR A 148 8.81 -6.03 8.36
N VAL A 149 9.78 -5.91 7.46
CA VAL A 149 10.99 -6.75 7.46
C VAL A 149 12.21 -5.88 7.21
N VAL A 150 13.37 -6.34 7.65
CA VAL A 150 14.64 -5.66 7.34
C VAL A 150 15.21 -6.25 6.07
N GLU A 151 15.52 -5.41 5.10
CA GLU A 151 16.36 -5.76 3.96
C GLU A 151 17.82 -5.44 4.30
N LEU A 152 18.66 -6.46 4.24
CA LEU A 152 20.11 -6.33 4.45
C LEU A 152 20.80 -5.85 3.18
N PRO A 153 22.00 -5.25 3.29
CA PRO A 153 22.80 -4.85 2.15
C PRO A 153 23.04 -6.00 1.16
N GLY A 154 22.63 -5.83 -0.10
CA GLY A 154 22.74 -6.86 -1.12
C GLY A 154 21.75 -8.02 -0.99
N GLY A 155 20.87 -7.97 0.01
CA GLY A 155 19.77 -8.92 0.18
C GLY A 155 18.59 -8.62 -0.76
N SER A 156 17.63 -9.51 -0.71
CA SER A 156 16.33 -9.35 -1.37
C SER A 156 15.24 -9.78 -0.41
N VAL A 157 14.16 -9.02 -0.37
CA VAL A 157 12.95 -9.36 0.39
C VAL A 157 11.75 -9.43 -0.55
N ALA A 158 10.68 -10.07 -0.09
CA ALA A 158 9.43 -10.07 -0.84
C ALA A 158 8.95 -8.64 -1.11
N GLY A 159 8.32 -8.42 -2.26
CA GLY A 159 7.69 -7.15 -2.59
C GLY A 159 6.32 -6.97 -1.94
N HIS A 160 5.60 -5.99 -2.41
CA HIS A 160 4.21 -5.74 -2.02
C HIS A 160 3.26 -6.27 -3.11
N PHE A 161 2.73 -7.47 -2.94
CA PHE A 161 1.92 -8.17 -3.96
C PHE A 161 0.76 -7.30 -4.48
N GLY A 162 -0.03 -6.71 -3.59
CA GLY A 162 -1.19 -5.91 -3.98
C GLY A 162 -0.86 -4.60 -4.71
N LEU A 163 0.33 -4.03 -4.51
CA LEU A 163 0.80 -2.85 -5.23
C LEU A 163 1.65 -3.21 -6.45
N ALA A 164 1.98 -4.48 -6.64
CA ALA A 164 2.89 -4.98 -7.68
C ALA A 164 4.23 -4.22 -7.71
N VAL A 165 4.79 -3.94 -6.55
CA VAL A 165 6.10 -3.27 -6.40
C VAL A 165 7.05 -4.15 -5.60
N ASN A 166 8.30 -4.26 -6.08
CA ASN A 166 9.34 -5.05 -5.41
C ASN A 166 9.98 -4.26 -4.27
N ASP A 167 10.17 -2.95 -4.48
CA ASP A 167 10.80 -2.07 -3.50
C ASP A 167 9.76 -1.16 -2.87
N TYR A 168 9.44 -1.39 -1.60
CA TYR A 168 8.47 -0.58 -0.91
C TYR A 168 8.82 -0.42 0.58
N ALA A 169 8.88 0.82 1.02
CA ALA A 169 9.07 1.18 2.42
C ALA A 169 8.01 2.21 2.81
N HIS A 170 7.69 2.33 4.07
CA HIS A 170 6.89 3.43 4.57
C HIS A 170 7.81 4.58 4.98
N SER A 171 7.60 5.79 4.43
CA SER A 171 8.43 6.97 4.69
C SER A 171 7.65 8.30 4.69
N THR A 172 6.37 8.29 4.33
CA THR A 172 5.61 9.49 4.00
C THR A 172 4.72 10.04 5.13
N ALA A 173 4.61 9.33 6.25
CA ALA A 173 3.78 9.75 7.38
C ALA A 173 4.47 9.57 8.75
N PRO A 174 5.68 10.17 8.98
CA PRO A 174 6.45 9.98 10.21
C PRO A 174 5.79 10.58 11.46
N ASN A 175 4.80 11.45 11.29
CA ASN A 175 4.02 12.06 12.37
C ASN A 175 3.02 11.09 13.03
N ARG A 176 2.63 10.01 12.34
CA ARG A 176 1.62 9.07 12.81
C ARG A 176 1.98 7.59 12.64
N ARG A 177 3.05 7.26 11.89
CA ARG A 177 3.54 5.89 11.75
C ARG A 177 5.01 5.79 12.15
N TYR A 178 5.27 5.02 13.20
CA TYR A 178 6.63 4.85 13.73
C TYR A 178 7.61 4.23 12.70
N PRO A 179 7.23 3.24 11.87
CA PRO A 179 8.11 2.75 10.79
C PRO A 179 8.57 3.82 9.81
N ASP A 180 7.73 4.80 9.52
CA ASP A 180 8.09 5.94 8.65
C ASP A 180 9.16 6.82 9.32
N LEU A 181 9.06 7.05 10.63
CA LEU A 181 10.06 7.80 11.38
C LEU A 181 11.42 7.08 11.38
N ILE A 182 11.43 5.75 11.56
CA ILE A 182 12.64 4.93 11.45
C ILE A 182 13.27 5.10 10.06
N THR A 183 12.47 4.92 9.01
CA THR A 183 12.91 5.06 7.61
C THR A 183 13.45 6.46 7.33
N GLN A 184 12.79 7.51 7.82
CA GLN A 184 13.24 8.90 7.67
C GLN A 184 14.60 9.16 8.37
N ARG A 185 14.82 8.57 9.55
CA ARG A 185 16.10 8.66 10.26
C ARG A 185 17.23 7.97 9.48
N LEU A 186 16.96 6.78 8.93
CA LEU A 186 17.91 6.07 8.05
C LEU A 186 18.23 6.90 6.81
N LEU A 187 17.20 7.43 6.13
CA LEU A 187 17.34 8.25 4.93
C LEU A 187 18.17 9.52 5.21
N LYS A 188 17.88 10.24 6.28
CA LYS A 188 18.62 11.46 6.67
C LYS A 188 20.07 11.16 7.00
N ALA A 189 20.37 10.07 7.70
CA ALA A 189 21.73 9.65 7.98
C ALA A 189 22.49 9.31 6.69
N ALA A 190 21.84 8.53 5.79
CA ALA A 190 22.40 8.16 4.49
C ALA A 190 22.71 9.37 3.60
N MET A 191 21.79 10.34 3.52
CA MET A 191 21.97 11.57 2.72
C MET A 191 23.09 12.45 3.28
N ALA A 192 23.24 12.50 4.60
CA ALA A 192 24.28 13.27 5.28
C ALA A 192 25.63 12.55 5.37
N GLY A 193 25.78 11.32 4.84
CA GLY A 193 26.99 10.52 4.94
C GLY A 193 27.37 10.17 6.38
N ARG A 194 26.40 10.14 7.31
CA ARG A 194 26.62 9.81 8.72
C ARG A 194 26.42 8.32 8.98
N SER A 195 26.95 7.83 10.10
CA SER A 195 26.66 6.49 10.60
C SER A 195 25.13 6.29 10.78
N LEU A 196 24.67 5.09 10.52
CA LEU A 196 23.25 4.76 10.70
C LEU A 196 22.87 4.81 12.18
N PRO A 197 21.66 5.32 12.51
CA PRO A 197 21.21 5.49 13.89
C PRO A 197 20.74 4.19 14.55
N TYR A 198 20.73 3.07 13.82
CA TYR A 198 20.25 1.77 14.28
C TYR A 198 21.20 0.66 13.85
N LYS A 199 21.42 -0.34 14.71
CA LYS A 199 22.05 -1.61 14.37
C LYS A 199 21.05 -2.53 13.68
N ILE A 200 21.55 -3.59 13.03
CA ILE A 200 20.70 -4.53 12.28
C ILE A 200 19.76 -5.28 13.24
N ASP A 201 20.26 -5.79 14.35
CA ASP A 201 19.47 -6.47 15.37
C ASP A 201 18.38 -5.60 15.96
N GLU A 202 18.68 -4.31 16.18
CA GLU A 202 17.69 -3.32 16.62
C GLU A 202 16.62 -3.09 15.55
N LEU A 203 16.99 -2.95 14.27
CA LEU A 203 16.03 -2.82 13.17
C LEU A 203 15.12 -4.03 13.04
N GLU A 204 15.66 -5.24 13.20
CA GLU A 204 14.87 -6.47 13.17
C GLU A 204 13.88 -6.55 14.34
N ALA A 205 14.29 -6.16 15.54
CA ALA A 205 13.42 -6.08 16.69
C ALA A 205 12.28 -5.04 16.47
N LEU A 206 12.63 -3.86 15.92
CA LEU A 206 11.68 -2.81 15.58
C LEU A 206 10.69 -3.26 14.49
N ALA A 207 11.16 -3.98 13.45
CA ALA A 207 10.29 -4.50 12.40
C ALA A 207 9.24 -5.47 12.96
N LYS A 208 9.67 -6.41 13.80
CA LYS A 208 8.78 -7.36 14.48
C LYS A 208 7.78 -6.65 15.39
N HIS A 209 8.26 -5.68 16.17
CA HIS A 209 7.42 -4.89 17.06
C HIS A 209 6.34 -4.13 16.26
N CYS A 210 6.73 -3.39 15.23
CA CYS A 210 5.79 -2.62 14.40
C CYS A 210 4.72 -3.51 13.75
N THR A 211 5.10 -4.69 13.27
CA THR A 211 4.14 -5.65 12.70
C THR A 211 3.16 -6.15 13.76
N LYS A 212 3.67 -6.52 14.94
CA LYS A 212 2.84 -7.01 16.06
C LYS A 212 1.82 -5.97 16.51
N GLU A 213 2.25 -4.72 16.69
CA GLU A 213 1.37 -3.65 17.16
C GLU A 213 0.33 -3.26 16.10
N GLU A 214 0.69 -3.28 14.81
CA GLU A 214 -0.27 -3.08 13.72
C GLU A 214 -1.33 -4.19 13.68
N ASP A 215 -0.91 -5.44 13.87
CA ASP A 215 -1.84 -6.57 13.92
C ASP A 215 -2.75 -6.52 15.15
N ALA A 216 -2.24 -6.03 16.28
CA ALA A 216 -3.04 -5.81 17.49
C ALA A 216 -4.08 -4.69 17.27
N ALA A 217 -3.69 -3.57 16.66
CA ALA A 217 -4.61 -2.48 16.33
C ALA A 217 -5.73 -2.94 15.39
N LYS A 218 -5.39 -3.68 14.33
CA LYS A 218 -6.40 -4.24 13.39
C LYS A 218 -7.40 -5.20 14.05
N LYS A 219 -7.04 -5.86 15.16
CA LYS A 219 -7.97 -6.71 15.89
C LYS A 219 -9.00 -5.89 16.68
N VAL A 220 -8.65 -4.68 17.09
CA VAL A 220 -9.58 -3.78 17.82
C VAL A 220 -10.54 -3.10 16.84
N GLU A 221 -10.11 -2.84 15.61
CA GLU A 221 -10.95 -2.25 14.55
C GLU A 221 -12.02 -3.20 13.99
N ARG A 222 -11.94 -4.50 14.28
CA ARG A 222 -12.88 -5.55 13.81
C ARG A 222 -13.96 -5.85 14.81
#